data_25e64e199466d8a78c414ee1bd422113
#
_entry.id   25e64e199466d8a78c414ee1bd422113
#
_cell.length_a   1.000
_cell.length_b   1.000
_cell.length_c   1.000
_cell.angle_alpha   90.00
_cell.angle_beta   90.00
_cell.angle_gamma   90.00
#
_symmetry.space_group_name_H-M   'P 1'
#
loop_
_entity.id
_entity.type
_entity.pdbx_description
1 polymer ?
#
loop_
_entity_poly.entity_id
_entity_poly.type
_entity_poly.pdbx_seq_one_letter_code
_entity_poly.pdbx_strand_id
1 'polypeptide(L)'
;MTEDRPGAIPDWFYRAMATPYDDGVVEVDGVPIHYLEWGKQDRPGLVLIHGGAAHAHWWTFLAPMFAEDWHVVALDLSGHGDSGRRESYSHEQWAREVMAVADAAGFPGPPVLVGHSLGGMVTIQTASDHGDRLRGAVLVDTPVRRPDPESEEGARGRAFRSPGAYPDIDS
;
A
#
# COMPACT_ATOMS: atom_id res chain seq x y z
N MET A 1 16.77 13.84 -30.52
CA MET A 1 17.70 13.59 -29.40
C MET A 1 17.53 14.78 -28.47
N THR A 2 16.65 14.66 -27.48
CA THR A 2 16.49 15.68 -26.43
C THR A 2 17.64 15.50 -25.45
N GLU A 3 18.51 16.51 -25.33
CA GLU A 3 19.61 16.54 -24.37
C GLU A 3 19.02 16.37 -22.96
N ASP A 4 19.42 15.29 -22.27
CA ASP A 4 19.17 15.08 -20.86
C ASP A 4 19.81 16.21 -20.05
N ARG A 5 19.02 17.24 -19.74
CA ARG A 5 19.44 18.29 -18.81
C ARG A 5 19.49 17.68 -17.40
N PRO A 6 20.61 17.72 -16.70
CA PRO A 6 20.68 17.29 -15.32
C PRO A 6 19.59 17.99 -14.49
N GLY A 7 18.69 17.21 -13.85
CA GLY A 7 17.58 17.73 -13.07
C GLY A 7 16.25 17.88 -13.81
N ALA A 8 16.17 17.58 -15.12
CA ALA A 8 14.90 17.50 -15.82
C ALA A 8 14.10 16.26 -15.38
N ILE A 9 12.80 16.44 -15.13
CA ILE A 9 11.90 15.31 -14.83
C ILE A 9 11.74 14.50 -16.11
N PRO A 10 11.99 13.17 -16.09
CA PRO A 10 11.90 12.31 -17.27
C PRO A 10 10.48 12.26 -17.87
N ASP A 11 10.35 12.14 -19.19
CA ASP A 11 9.07 12.05 -19.89
C ASP A 11 8.20 10.87 -19.40
N TRP A 12 8.81 9.75 -18.99
CA TRP A 12 8.08 8.60 -18.47
C TRP A 12 7.30 8.95 -17.21
N PHE A 13 7.87 9.81 -16.35
CA PHE A 13 7.21 10.24 -15.11
C PHE A 13 5.95 11.06 -15.42
N TYR A 14 6.05 12.03 -16.35
CA TYR A 14 4.88 12.79 -16.78
C TYR A 14 3.80 11.91 -17.39
N ARG A 15 4.18 10.92 -18.20
CA ARG A 15 3.22 9.96 -18.77
C ARG A 15 2.56 9.12 -17.68
N ALA A 16 3.31 8.63 -16.72
CA ALA A 16 2.76 7.87 -15.61
C ALA A 16 1.78 8.71 -14.78
N MET A 17 2.17 9.93 -14.42
CA MET A 17 1.31 10.84 -13.65
C MET A 17 0.04 11.27 -14.40
N ALA A 18 0.06 11.24 -15.72
CA ALA A 18 -1.10 11.57 -16.58
C ALA A 18 -1.99 10.34 -16.85
N THR A 19 -1.58 9.14 -16.45
CA THR A 19 -2.38 7.92 -16.65
C THR A 19 -3.61 7.95 -15.74
N PRO A 20 -4.83 7.86 -16.29
CA PRO A 20 -6.04 7.82 -15.47
C PRO A 20 -6.09 6.55 -14.62
N TYR A 21 -6.77 6.67 -13.50
CA TYR A 21 -7.09 5.59 -12.57
C TYR A 21 -8.54 5.73 -12.10
N ASP A 22 -9.08 4.64 -11.58
CA ASP A 22 -10.37 4.63 -10.92
C ASP A 22 -10.18 4.66 -9.41
N ASP A 23 -11.11 5.31 -8.69
CA ASP A 23 -11.18 5.35 -7.23
C ASP A 23 -12.19 4.32 -6.75
N GLY A 24 -11.83 3.56 -5.72
CA GLY A 24 -12.71 2.59 -5.07
C GLY A 24 -12.71 2.74 -3.56
N VAL A 25 -13.78 2.28 -2.94
CA VAL A 25 -13.93 2.21 -1.48
C VAL A 25 -14.57 0.89 -1.10
N VAL A 26 -14.03 0.20 -0.10
CA VAL A 26 -14.63 -0.99 0.51
C VAL A 26 -14.74 -0.79 2.02
N GLU A 27 -15.86 -1.20 2.62
CA GLU A 27 -16.02 -1.13 4.06
C GLU A 27 -15.42 -2.36 4.73
N VAL A 28 -14.56 -2.14 5.74
CA VAL A 28 -13.94 -3.19 6.54
C VAL A 28 -14.15 -2.89 8.02
N ASP A 29 -14.92 -3.73 8.69
CA ASP A 29 -15.27 -3.58 10.11
C ASP A 29 -15.79 -2.15 10.43
N GLY A 30 -16.71 -1.63 9.60
CA GLY A 30 -17.33 -0.31 9.75
C GLY A 30 -16.45 0.88 9.39
N VAL A 31 -15.30 0.65 8.73
CA VAL A 31 -14.39 1.72 8.30
C VAL A 31 -14.18 1.65 6.79
N PRO A 32 -14.40 2.77 6.05
CA PRO A 32 -14.15 2.83 4.63
C PRO A 32 -12.64 2.77 4.34
N ILE A 33 -12.25 1.87 3.45
CA ILE A 33 -10.89 1.69 2.96
C ILE A 33 -10.86 2.09 1.50
N HIS A 34 -10.13 3.17 1.22
CA HIS A 34 -9.96 3.74 -0.11
C HIS A 34 -8.85 3.03 -0.88
N TYR A 35 -8.99 2.93 -2.19
CA TYR A 35 -7.96 2.42 -3.08
C TYR A 35 -8.05 3.03 -4.47
N LEU A 36 -6.92 3.05 -5.17
CA LEU A 36 -6.77 3.45 -6.57
C LEU A 36 -6.57 2.21 -7.42
N GLU A 37 -7.09 2.23 -8.66
CA GLU A 37 -7.11 1.07 -9.55
C GLU A 37 -6.65 1.44 -10.95
N TRP A 38 -5.77 0.59 -11.56
CA TRP A 38 -5.25 0.74 -12.92
C TRP A 38 -5.28 -0.60 -13.65
N GLY A 39 -5.34 -0.53 -14.97
CA GLY A 39 -5.23 -1.70 -15.84
C GLY A 39 -6.59 -2.35 -16.13
N LYS A 40 -6.55 -3.58 -16.63
CA LYS A 40 -7.74 -4.32 -17.03
C LYS A 40 -8.09 -5.39 -16.01
N GLN A 41 -9.37 -5.52 -15.69
CA GLN A 41 -9.88 -6.48 -14.70
C GLN A 41 -9.64 -7.96 -15.04
N ASP A 42 -9.37 -8.29 -16.32
CA ASP A 42 -9.04 -9.65 -16.74
C ASP A 42 -7.56 -10.03 -16.54
N ARG A 43 -6.74 -9.10 -16.07
CA ARG A 43 -5.32 -9.30 -15.81
C ARG A 43 -5.06 -9.85 -14.40
N PRO A 44 -3.88 -10.52 -14.17
CA PRO A 44 -3.47 -10.93 -12.83
C PRO A 44 -3.44 -9.76 -11.84
N GLY A 45 -3.84 -9.99 -10.60
CA GLY A 45 -3.90 -8.97 -9.55
C GLY A 45 -2.53 -8.60 -8.99
N LEU A 46 -2.29 -7.29 -8.82
CA LEU A 46 -1.14 -6.71 -8.13
C LEU A 46 -1.62 -5.70 -7.10
N VAL A 47 -1.36 -5.94 -5.82
CA VAL A 47 -1.74 -5.04 -4.73
C VAL A 47 -0.49 -4.34 -4.19
N LEU A 48 -0.51 -3.01 -4.21
CA LEU A 48 0.57 -2.14 -3.75
C LEU A 48 0.20 -1.55 -2.37
N ILE A 49 1.07 -1.76 -1.38
CA ILE A 49 0.83 -1.38 0.02
C ILE A 49 1.90 -0.38 0.44
N HIS A 50 1.48 0.83 0.80
CA HIS A 50 2.37 1.95 1.10
C HIS A 50 3.10 1.82 2.44
N GLY A 51 4.16 2.60 2.64
CA GLY A 51 4.89 2.72 3.89
C GLY A 51 4.19 3.60 4.92
N GLY A 52 4.75 3.67 6.14
CA GLY A 52 4.26 4.58 7.18
C GLY A 52 4.29 6.04 6.72
N ALA A 53 3.30 6.83 7.12
CA ALA A 53 3.11 8.24 6.75
C ALA A 53 3.02 8.50 5.22
N ALA A 54 2.77 7.46 4.42
CA ALA A 54 2.47 7.54 3.00
C ALA A 54 0.98 7.20 2.75
N HIS A 55 0.57 7.14 1.48
CA HIS A 55 -0.78 6.84 1.05
C HIS A 55 -0.77 6.24 -0.36
N ALA A 56 -1.92 5.81 -0.90
CA ALA A 56 -2.05 5.16 -2.20
C ALA A 56 -1.43 5.95 -3.36
N HIS A 57 -1.54 7.27 -3.35
CA HIS A 57 -0.94 8.14 -4.36
C HIS A 57 0.60 8.11 -4.42
N TRP A 58 1.27 7.53 -3.41
CA TRP A 58 2.70 7.22 -3.48
C TRP A 58 3.03 6.32 -4.68
N TRP A 59 2.06 5.56 -5.17
CA TRP A 59 2.23 4.60 -6.25
C TRP A 59 1.84 5.12 -7.63
N THR A 60 1.25 6.34 -7.75
CA THR A 60 0.71 6.85 -9.02
C THR A 60 1.72 6.98 -10.14
N PHE A 61 3.00 7.15 -9.83
CA PHE A 61 4.05 7.19 -10.85
C PHE A 61 4.60 5.80 -11.23
N LEU A 62 4.35 4.76 -10.41
CA LEU A 62 4.81 3.39 -10.65
C LEU A 62 3.70 2.46 -11.14
N ALA A 63 2.51 2.54 -10.56
CA ALA A 63 1.39 1.66 -10.87
C ALA A 63 1.06 1.59 -12.37
N PRO A 64 1.05 2.70 -13.13
CA PRO A 64 0.80 2.68 -14.57
C PRO A 64 1.82 1.86 -15.37
N MET A 65 3.04 1.69 -14.88
CA MET A 65 4.07 0.91 -15.56
C MET A 65 3.77 -0.59 -15.58
N PHE A 66 2.90 -1.04 -14.68
CA PHE A 66 2.46 -2.44 -14.58
C PHE A 66 1.08 -2.67 -15.22
N ALA A 67 0.31 -1.60 -15.46
CA ALA A 67 -1.10 -1.66 -15.84
C ALA A 67 -1.38 -2.30 -17.22
N GLU A 68 -0.38 -2.50 -18.07
CA GLU A 68 -0.51 -3.24 -19.32
C GLU A 68 -0.70 -4.75 -19.09
N ASP A 69 0.06 -5.29 -18.13
CA ASP A 69 0.12 -6.74 -17.86
C ASP A 69 -0.62 -7.15 -16.58
N TRP A 70 -0.91 -6.19 -15.69
CA TRP A 70 -1.51 -6.41 -14.38
C TRP A 70 -2.76 -5.54 -14.17
N HIS A 71 -3.69 -6.07 -13.43
CA HIS A 71 -4.73 -5.30 -12.76
C HIS A 71 -4.15 -4.82 -11.43
N VAL A 72 -3.83 -3.53 -11.33
CA VAL A 72 -3.07 -2.95 -10.23
C VAL A 72 -4.00 -2.21 -9.29
N VAL A 73 -3.87 -2.46 -8.01
CA VAL A 73 -4.60 -1.74 -6.95
C VAL A 73 -3.60 -1.22 -5.92
N ALA A 74 -3.75 0.04 -5.51
CA ALA A 74 -3.00 0.64 -4.41
C ALA A 74 -3.97 1.14 -3.36
N LEU A 75 -3.91 0.61 -2.13
CA LEU A 75 -4.84 0.98 -1.07
C LEU A 75 -4.23 2.00 -0.10
N ASP A 76 -5.11 2.74 0.56
CA ASP A 76 -4.81 3.47 1.78
C ASP A 76 -5.12 2.57 2.98
N LEU A 77 -4.12 2.21 3.78
CA LEU A 77 -4.37 1.53 5.05
C LEU A 77 -5.20 2.45 5.98
N SER A 78 -6.07 1.89 6.80
CA SER A 78 -6.85 2.70 7.76
C SER A 78 -5.92 3.62 8.57
N GLY A 79 -6.35 4.87 8.76
CA GLY A 79 -5.55 5.93 9.39
C GLY A 79 -4.60 6.68 8.45
N HIS A 80 -4.56 6.32 7.16
CA HIS A 80 -3.74 6.96 6.13
C HIS A 80 -4.62 7.42 4.96
N GLY A 81 -4.12 8.39 4.20
CA GLY A 81 -4.75 8.88 2.99
C GLY A 81 -6.24 9.21 3.16
N ASP A 82 -7.04 8.72 2.24
CA ASP A 82 -8.50 8.93 2.19
C ASP A 82 -9.29 7.81 2.90
N SER A 83 -8.62 6.83 3.48
CA SER A 83 -9.24 5.80 4.32
C SER A 83 -9.67 6.33 5.69
N GLY A 84 -10.71 5.70 6.24
CA GLY A 84 -11.22 6.02 7.56
C GLY A 84 -10.22 5.72 8.68
N ARG A 85 -10.53 6.22 9.88
CA ARG A 85 -9.68 6.09 11.07
C ARG A 85 -10.26 5.09 12.05
N ARG A 86 -9.38 4.47 12.84
CA ARG A 86 -9.71 3.54 13.92
C ARG A 86 -9.17 4.06 15.26
N GLU A 87 -9.71 3.56 16.36
CA GLU A 87 -9.18 3.85 17.69
C GLU A 87 -7.80 3.22 17.92
N SER A 88 -7.54 2.08 17.28
CA SER A 88 -6.26 1.36 17.35
C SER A 88 -5.95 0.70 16.01
N TYR A 89 -4.69 0.40 15.78
CA TYR A 89 -4.18 -0.20 14.56
C TYR A 89 -3.33 -1.42 14.88
N SER A 90 -3.44 -2.46 14.06
CA SER A 90 -2.56 -3.64 14.11
C SER A 90 -2.27 -4.18 12.71
N HIS A 91 -1.21 -4.96 12.58
CA HIS A 91 -0.88 -5.59 11.30
C HIS A 91 -1.97 -6.57 10.85
N GLU A 92 -2.61 -7.27 11.77
CA GLU A 92 -3.72 -8.19 11.50
C GLU A 92 -4.94 -7.46 10.96
N GLN A 93 -5.22 -6.26 11.51
CA GLN A 93 -6.29 -5.41 11.03
C GLN A 93 -6.02 -4.95 9.59
N TRP A 94 -4.82 -4.43 9.34
CA TRP A 94 -4.41 -4.00 8.01
C TRP A 94 -4.33 -5.17 7.02
N ALA A 95 -3.95 -6.38 7.44
CA ALA A 95 -3.99 -7.57 6.60
C ALA A 95 -5.40 -7.91 6.13
N ARG A 96 -6.43 -7.75 6.99
CA ARG A 96 -7.83 -7.89 6.59
C ARG A 96 -8.27 -6.83 5.58
N GLU A 97 -7.79 -5.59 5.74
CA GLU A 97 -8.06 -4.51 4.79
C GLU A 97 -7.47 -4.79 3.41
N VAL A 98 -6.21 -5.26 3.36
CA VAL A 98 -5.56 -5.69 2.11
C VAL A 98 -6.36 -6.77 1.41
N MET A 99 -6.82 -7.78 2.14
CA MET A 99 -7.61 -8.88 1.55
C MET A 99 -9.01 -8.43 1.12
N ALA A 100 -9.65 -7.53 1.87
CA ALA A 100 -10.96 -6.98 1.49
C ALA A 100 -10.88 -6.14 0.20
N VAL A 101 -9.83 -5.33 0.05
CA VAL A 101 -9.56 -4.58 -1.19
C VAL A 101 -9.26 -5.53 -2.35
N ALA A 102 -8.47 -6.58 -2.13
CA ALA A 102 -8.19 -7.59 -3.16
C ALA A 102 -9.48 -8.33 -3.61
N ASP A 103 -10.38 -8.61 -2.67
CA ASP A 103 -11.68 -9.21 -2.98
C ASP A 103 -12.60 -8.24 -3.74
N ALA A 104 -12.63 -6.97 -3.35
CA ALA A 104 -13.43 -5.92 -4.02
C ALA A 104 -12.95 -5.66 -5.46
N ALA A 105 -11.63 -5.69 -5.70
CA ALA A 105 -11.04 -5.55 -7.02
C ALA A 105 -11.40 -6.71 -7.98
N GLY A 106 -11.81 -7.87 -7.45
CA GLY A 106 -12.32 -8.97 -8.26
C GLY A 106 -11.29 -9.63 -9.17
N PHE A 107 -10.05 -9.78 -8.72
CA PHE A 107 -8.99 -10.41 -9.50
C PHE A 107 -9.37 -11.81 -9.98
N PRO A 108 -8.96 -12.23 -11.21
CA PRO A 108 -9.29 -13.55 -11.76
C PRO A 108 -8.60 -14.71 -11.02
N GLY A 109 -7.71 -14.44 -10.09
CA GLY A 109 -6.98 -15.41 -9.28
C GLY A 109 -6.19 -14.76 -8.17
N PRO A 110 -5.42 -15.54 -7.39
CA PRO A 110 -4.62 -15.02 -6.29
C PRO A 110 -3.69 -13.87 -6.72
N PRO A 111 -3.71 -12.71 -6.01
CA PRO A 111 -2.86 -11.57 -6.36
C PRO A 111 -1.41 -11.75 -5.87
N VAL A 112 -0.52 -10.92 -6.42
CA VAL A 112 0.79 -10.63 -5.84
C VAL A 112 0.67 -9.38 -4.97
N LEU A 113 1.24 -9.40 -3.77
CA LEU A 113 1.35 -8.24 -2.89
C LEU A 113 2.74 -7.61 -3.00
N VAL A 114 2.80 -6.30 -3.04
CA VAL A 114 4.05 -5.52 -2.98
C VAL A 114 3.93 -4.51 -1.85
N GLY A 115 4.68 -4.70 -0.78
CA GLY A 115 4.63 -3.83 0.39
C GLY A 115 5.95 -3.10 0.63
N HIS A 116 5.87 -1.79 0.81
CA HIS A 116 7.01 -0.94 1.14
C HIS A 116 7.05 -0.63 2.64
N SER A 117 8.21 -0.83 3.30
CA SER A 117 8.44 -0.46 4.70
C SER A 117 7.35 -1.01 5.64
N LEU A 118 6.49 -0.17 6.23
CA LEU A 118 5.31 -0.60 7.00
C LEU A 118 4.41 -1.53 6.20
N GLY A 119 4.13 -1.19 4.93
CA GLY A 119 3.35 -2.03 4.02
C GLY A 119 3.98 -3.42 3.81
N GLY A 120 5.31 -3.53 3.88
CA GLY A 120 5.99 -4.82 3.87
C GLY A 120 5.74 -5.64 5.14
N MET A 121 5.64 -5.01 6.31
CA MET A 121 5.24 -5.69 7.55
C MET A 121 3.80 -6.20 7.46
N VAL A 122 2.89 -5.38 6.89
CA VAL A 122 1.51 -5.77 6.60
C VAL A 122 1.47 -6.93 5.59
N THR A 123 2.32 -6.89 4.56
CA THR A 123 2.46 -7.98 3.58
C THR A 123 2.89 -9.30 4.23
N ILE A 124 3.86 -9.25 5.15
CA ILE A 124 4.28 -10.43 5.93
C ILE A 124 3.10 -10.99 6.74
N GLN A 125 2.37 -10.12 7.44
CA GLN A 125 1.20 -10.54 8.21
C GLN A 125 0.13 -11.14 7.29
N THR A 126 -0.18 -10.48 6.17
CA THR A 126 -1.15 -10.98 5.20
C THR A 126 -0.74 -12.35 4.64
N ALA A 127 0.54 -12.54 4.33
CA ALA A 127 1.05 -13.83 3.85
C ALA A 127 1.03 -14.93 4.93
N SER A 128 1.20 -14.56 6.20
CA SER A 128 1.06 -15.48 7.33
C SER A 128 -0.37 -15.96 7.51
N ASP A 129 -1.34 -15.06 7.40
CA ASP A 129 -2.75 -15.34 7.70
C ASP A 129 -3.53 -15.90 6.49
N HIS A 130 -3.11 -15.51 5.26
CA HIS A 130 -3.84 -15.75 4.00
C HIS A 130 -2.95 -16.22 2.85
N GLY A 131 -1.81 -16.86 3.15
CA GLY A 131 -0.81 -17.23 2.14
C GLY A 131 -1.34 -18.16 1.04
N ASP A 132 -2.32 -19.00 1.33
CA ASP A 132 -3.02 -19.88 0.37
C ASP A 132 -3.86 -19.11 -0.66
N ARG A 133 -4.19 -17.85 -0.38
CA ARG A 133 -4.93 -16.91 -1.25
C ARG A 133 -4.01 -15.99 -2.05
N LEU A 134 -2.70 -16.11 -1.92
CA LEU A 134 -1.72 -15.24 -2.57
C LEU A 134 -0.91 -16.01 -3.61
N ARG A 135 -0.60 -15.36 -4.73
CA ARG A 135 0.34 -15.86 -5.73
C ARG A 135 1.79 -15.63 -5.31
N GLY A 136 2.04 -14.58 -4.54
CA GLY A 136 3.36 -14.22 -4.06
C GLY A 136 3.37 -12.91 -3.30
N ALA A 137 4.50 -12.61 -2.68
CA ALA A 137 4.73 -11.38 -1.91
C ALA A 137 6.11 -10.83 -2.20
N VAL A 138 6.20 -9.50 -2.35
CA VAL A 138 7.44 -8.74 -2.55
C VAL A 138 7.57 -7.72 -1.42
N LEU A 139 8.71 -7.70 -0.77
CA LEU A 139 9.02 -6.78 0.31
C LEU A 139 10.05 -5.76 -0.18
N VAL A 140 9.70 -4.49 -0.11
CA VAL A 140 10.55 -3.38 -0.54
C VAL A 140 10.96 -2.59 0.70
N ASP A 141 12.26 -2.51 0.94
CA ASP A 141 12.85 -1.75 2.06
C ASP A 141 12.17 -2.03 3.42
N THR A 142 11.94 -3.30 3.69
CA THR A 142 11.26 -3.76 4.91
C THR A 142 12.26 -4.40 5.87
N PRO A 143 12.32 -3.98 7.15
CA PRO A 143 13.25 -4.54 8.12
C PRO A 143 12.81 -5.96 8.52
N VAL A 144 13.34 -6.96 7.82
CA VAL A 144 13.15 -8.38 8.17
C VAL A 144 14.26 -8.78 9.14
N ARG A 145 13.99 -8.67 10.44
CA ARG A 145 14.91 -9.12 11.49
C ARG A 145 14.24 -10.19 12.35
N ARG A 146 15.03 -11.14 12.89
CA ARG A 146 14.55 -11.95 14.00
C ARG A 146 14.16 -11.00 15.13
N PRO A 147 12.98 -11.15 15.76
CA PRO A 147 12.65 -10.40 16.96
C PRO A 147 13.74 -10.64 18.00
N ASP A 148 14.32 -9.56 18.52
CA ASP A 148 15.15 -9.64 19.70
C ASP A 148 14.18 -9.80 20.89
N PRO A 149 14.25 -10.89 21.66
CA PRO A 149 13.34 -11.11 22.79
C PRO A 149 13.33 -9.97 23.80
N GLU A 150 14.44 -9.23 23.93
CA GLU A 150 14.53 -8.08 24.83
C GLU A 150 13.96 -6.78 24.22
N SER A 151 13.74 -6.72 22.89
CA SER A 151 13.25 -5.52 22.18
C SER A 151 11.74 -5.52 21.91
N GLU A 152 11.04 -6.64 22.11
CA GLU A 152 9.62 -6.76 21.76
C GLU A 152 8.73 -5.77 22.55
N GLU A 153 9.04 -5.49 23.79
CA GLU A 153 8.27 -4.57 24.62
C GLU A 153 8.49 -3.10 24.23
N GLY A 154 9.69 -2.77 23.76
CA GLY A 154 10.07 -1.43 23.32
C GLY A 154 9.63 -1.08 21.89
N ALA A 155 9.55 -2.06 21.00
CA ALA A 155 9.20 -1.86 19.60
C ALA A 155 7.69 -1.70 19.37
N ARG A 156 6.86 -2.50 20.06
CA ARG A 156 5.38 -2.38 20.02
C ARG A 156 4.89 -1.01 20.49
N GLY A 157 5.55 -0.41 21.48
CA GLY A 157 5.15 0.89 22.01
C GLY A 157 5.60 2.10 21.20
N ARG A 158 6.58 1.95 20.30
CA ARG A 158 7.13 3.07 19.50
C ARG A 158 6.61 3.13 18.06
N ALA A 159 6.32 2.01 17.44
CA ALA A 159 5.86 1.95 16.05
C ALA A 159 4.45 2.51 15.82
N PHE A 160 3.64 2.62 16.88
CA PHE A 160 2.22 2.97 16.80
C PHE A 160 1.83 4.17 17.67
N ARG A 161 2.78 4.93 18.21
CA ARG A 161 2.44 6.23 18.75
C ARG A 161 2.15 7.17 17.59
N SER A 162 0.91 7.64 17.51
CA SER A 162 0.55 8.77 16.66
C SER A 162 1.59 9.86 16.86
N PRO A 163 2.27 10.38 15.82
CA PRO A 163 3.03 11.61 15.98
C PRO A 163 2.06 12.62 16.56
N GLY A 164 2.44 13.25 17.68
CA GLY A 164 1.65 14.32 18.28
C GLY A 164 1.30 15.34 17.18
N ALA A 165 0.17 16.01 17.31
CA ALA A 165 -0.24 17.02 16.33
C ALA A 165 0.95 17.92 16.00
N TYR A 166 1.30 17.99 14.71
CA TYR A 166 2.28 18.98 14.26
C TYR A 166 1.74 20.36 14.61
N PRO A 167 2.55 21.27 15.20
CA PRO A 167 2.11 22.64 15.39
C PRO A 167 1.69 23.21 14.04
N ASP A 168 0.57 23.92 14.01
CA ASP A 168 0.08 24.59 12.81
C ASP A 168 1.20 25.46 12.22
N ILE A 169 1.36 25.39 10.91
CA ILE A 169 2.40 26.11 10.15
C ILE A 169 2.18 27.66 10.20
N ASP A 170 1.08 28.12 10.79
CA ASP A 170 0.67 29.53 10.88
C ASP A 170 1.00 30.20 12.23
N SER A 171 2.02 29.72 12.96
CA SER A 171 2.52 30.36 14.18
C SER A 171 3.96 30.85 14.04
#